data_db9a80716920f2e1dd06ffdcb4bbce80
#
_entry.id   db9a80716920f2e1dd06ffdcb4bbce80
#
_cell.length_a   1.000
_cell.length_b   1.000
_cell.length_c   1.000
_cell.angle_alpha   90.00
_cell.angle_beta   90.00
_cell.angle_gamma   90.00
#
_symmetry.space_group_name_H-M   'P 1'
#
loop_
_entity.id
_entity.type
_entity.pdbx_description
1 polymer ?
#
loop_
_entity_poly.entity_id
_entity_poly.type
_entity_poly.pdbx_seq_one_letter_code
_entity_poly.pdbx_strand_id
1 'polypeptide(L)'
;MKFEVRQGNFSYGHRHILQDISFCLDGAGILAVLGPNGVGKTTLLKCMMGLLRWDSGGSFLDETPLSALSYGEIWRRIAYVPQSKGISLSYTALEMVLMGRSSRLGLFAQPSREDLRLAEEALEEVGVSFLSQKPCSQMSGGELQMVLIARALCTKPELLILDEPESNLDFKNQLVILDIVKRLSREKGIGAVINTHYPAHALKIADQALILYRGGTSIYGRADETITEENMEKAFSVVVRIADYIYDDVCYHNVIPIRTLSSAD
;
A
#
# COMPACT_ATOMS: atom_id res chain seq x y z
N MET A 1 -7.39 12.04 9.77
CA MET A 1 -6.57 12.41 8.61
C MET A 1 -7.39 12.25 7.34
N LYS A 2 -7.29 13.20 6.41
CA LYS A 2 -7.86 13.14 5.06
C LYS A 2 -6.71 13.20 4.05
N PHE A 3 -6.61 12.20 3.17
CA PHE A 3 -5.61 12.18 2.11
C PHE A 3 -6.31 12.25 0.74
N GLU A 4 -5.89 13.15 -0.11
CA GLU A 4 -6.51 13.36 -1.42
C GLU A 4 -5.46 13.50 -2.52
N VAL A 5 -5.80 13.01 -3.70
CA VAL A 5 -5.17 13.42 -4.96
C VAL A 5 -6.23 14.15 -5.77
N ARG A 6 -5.90 15.35 -6.24
CA ARG A 6 -6.81 16.22 -7.01
C ARG A 6 -6.20 16.49 -8.38
N GLN A 7 -6.85 15.96 -9.43
CA GLN A 7 -6.50 16.15 -10.85
C GLN A 7 -5.01 15.93 -11.15
N GLY A 8 -4.43 14.88 -10.54
CA GLY A 8 -3.01 14.55 -10.65
C GLY A 8 -2.65 14.09 -12.05
N ASN A 9 -1.69 14.77 -12.67
CA ASN A 9 -1.11 14.39 -13.97
C ASN A 9 0.38 14.21 -13.81
N PHE A 10 0.93 13.17 -14.44
CA PHE A 10 2.36 12.90 -14.39
C PHE A 10 2.88 12.23 -15.67
N SER A 11 4.05 12.68 -16.14
CA SER A 11 4.71 12.17 -17.34
C SER A 11 6.21 11.90 -17.08
N TYR A 12 6.75 10.88 -17.71
CA TYR A 12 8.19 10.74 -17.89
C TYR A 12 8.58 11.27 -19.28
N GLY A 13 9.16 12.49 -19.34
CA GLY A 13 9.43 13.20 -20.59
C GLY A 13 8.13 13.41 -21.38
N HIS A 14 8.03 12.85 -22.60
CA HIS A 14 6.83 12.96 -23.43
C HIS A 14 5.80 11.85 -23.20
N ARG A 15 6.09 10.88 -22.32
CA ARG A 15 5.19 9.75 -22.07
C ARG A 15 4.29 10.05 -20.88
N HIS A 16 3.00 10.26 -21.15
CA HIS A 16 1.98 10.37 -20.10
C HIS A 16 1.82 9.04 -19.38
N ILE A 17 1.86 9.07 -18.05
CA ILE A 17 1.73 7.89 -17.17
C ILE A 17 0.45 7.95 -16.37
N LEU A 18 0.12 9.13 -15.82
CA LEU A 18 -1.08 9.37 -15.01
C LEU A 18 -1.82 10.58 -15.58
N GLN A 19 -3.14 10.45 -15.75
CA GLN A 19 -3.98 11.49 -16.34
C GLN A 19 -5.24 11.68 -15.48
N ASP A 20 -5.42 12.90 -14.99
CA ASP A 20 -6.58 13.36 -14.21
C ASP A 20 -6.94 12.42 -13.04
N ILE A 21 -5.91 11.97 -12.31
CA ILE A 21 -6.11 11.09 -11.16
C ILE A 21 -6.72 11.89 -10.02
N SER A 22 -7.88 11.43 -9.55
CA SER A 22 -8.57 12.06 -8.42
C SER A 22 -9.18 11.01 -7.51
N PHE A 23 -8.91 11.10 -6.20
CA PHE A 23 -9.52 10.26 -5.18
C PHE A 23 -9.39 10.90 -3.79
N CYS A 24 -10.18 10.44 -2.84
CA CYS A 24 -10.16 10.89 -1.45
C CYS A 24 -10.23 9.67 -0.52
N LEU A 25 -9.26 9.56 0.39
CA LEU A 25 -9.27 8.61 1.50
C LEU A 25 -9.48 9.40 2.78
N ASP A 26 -10.63 9.22 3.42
CA ASP A 26 -10.97 9.90 4.65
C ASP A 26 -10.92 8.92 5.84
N GLY A 27 -10.26 9.35 6.91
CA GLY A 27 -10.13 8.59 8.15
C GLY A 27 -9.29 7.30 7.98
N ALA A 28 -9.80 6.23 8.55
CA ALA A 28 -9.17 4.92 8.64
C ALA A 28 -9.57 3.97 7.48
N GLY A 29 -9.95 4.51 6.32
CA GLY A 29 -10.32 3.69 5.16
C GLY A 29 -9.14 2.96 4.53
N ILE A 30 -9.44 1.92 3.76
CA ILE A 30 -8.47 1.18 2.93
C ILE A 30 -8.79 1.43 1.45
N LEU A 31 -7.83 2.01 0.72
CA LEU A 31 -7.89 2.17 -0.74
C LEU A 31 -7.02 1.11 -1.41
N ALA A 32 -7.61 0.29 -2.28
CA ALA A 32 -6.87 -0.60 -3.15
C ALA A 32 -6.55 0.09 -4.49
N VAL A 33 -5.29 0.04 -4.90
CA VAL A 33 -4.84 0.49 -6.22
C VAL A 33 -4.60 -0.74 -7.08
N LEU A 34 -5.36 -0.86 -8.17
CA LEU A 34 -5.34 -1.99 -9.10
C LEU A 34 -4.94 -1.55 -10.50
N GLY A 35 -4.53 -2.50 -11.32
CA GLY A 35 -4.19 -2.29 -12.73
C GLY A 35 -3.05 -3.19 -13.19
N PRO A 36 -2.85 -3.35 -14.50
CA PRO A 36 -1.83 -4.23 -15.06
C PRO A 36 -0.41 -3.77 -14.73
N ASN A 37 0.57 -4.65 -14.96
CA ASN A 37 1.98 -4.32 -14.79
C ASN A 37 2.40 -3.20 -15.75
N GLY A 38 3.18 -2.25 -15.25
CA GLY A 38 3.70 -1.13 -16.04
C GLY A 38 2.69 -0.02 -16.32
N VAL A 39 1.47 -0.07 -15.74
CA VAL A 39 0.42 0.95 -15.95
C VAL A 39 0.69 2.26 -15.20
N GLY A 40 1.58 2.25 -14.20
CA GLY A 40 1.92 3.45 -13.43
C GLY A 40 1.57 3.38 -11.94
N LYS A 41 1.20 2.21 -11.39
CA LYS A 41 0.83 2.07 -9.96
C LYS A 41 1.93 2.57 -9.01
N THR A 42 3.15 2.06 -9.14
CA THR A 42 4.29 2.51 -8.31
C THR A 42 4.62 4.00 -8.57
N THR A 43 4.41 4.50 -9.79
CA THR A 43 4.56 5.94 -10.10
C THR A 43 3.51 6.74 -9.33
N LEU A 44 2.25 6.30 -9.31
CA LEU A 44 1.19 6.91 -8.53
C LEU A 44 1.57 6.96 -7.03
N LEU A 45 2.01 5.84 -6.45
CA LEU A 45 2.45 5.83 -5.04
C LEU A 45 3.58 6.83 -4.78
N LYS A 46 4.56 6.94 -5.69
CA LYS A 46 5.66 7.91 -5.55
C LYS A 46 5.17 9.36 -5.64
N CYS A 47 4.25 9.67 -6.55
CA CYS A 47 3.62 10.98 -6.64
C CYS A 47 2.80 11.30 -5.40
N MET A 48 2.02 10.32 -4.89
CA MET A 48 1.25 10.45 -3.65
C MET A 48 2.13 10.83 -2.45
N MET A 49 3.33 10.26 -2.36
CA MET A 49 4.28 10.51 -1.26
C MET A 49 5.15 11.76 -1.46
N GLY A 50 4.98 12.48 -2.58
CA GLY A 50 5.83 13.62 -2.92
C GLY A 50 7.26 13.26 -3.36
N LEU A 51 7.55 11.97 -3.62
CA LEU A 51 8.84 11.51 -4.16
C LEU A 51 8.99 11.84 -5.66
N LEU A 52 7.87 11.93 -6.36
CA LEU A 52 7.78 12.47 -7.71
C LEU A 52 6.83 13.66 -7.69
N ARG A 53 7.23 14.74 -8.37
CA ARG A 53 6.42 15.95 -8.46
C ARG A 53 5.37 15.76 -9.55
N TRP A 54 4.11 16.04 -9.25
CA TRP A 54 3.04 16.12 -10.24
C TRP A 54 3.32 17.22 -11.28
N ASP A 55 3.00 16.95 -12.54
CA ASP A 55 3.07 17.97 -13.62
C ASP A 55 1.96 19.02 -13.41
N SER A 56 0.77 18.55 -13.02
CA SER A 56 -0.36 19.38 -12.59
C SER A 56 -1.22 18.63 -11.59
N GLY A 57 -2.07 19.37 -10.86
CA GLY A 57 -2.81 18.81 -9.73
C GLY A 57 -1.91 18.58 -8.52
N GLY A 58 -2.23 17.61 -7.66
CA GLY A 58 -1.40 17.36 -6.48
C GLY A 58 -1.97 16.40 -5.47
N SER A 59 -1.12 16.06 -4.49
CA SER A 59 -1.49 15.31 -3.28
C SER A 59 -1.67 16.26 -2.11
N PHE A 60 -2.69 16.00 -1.28
CA PHE A 60 -3.06 16.83 -0.14
C PHE A 60 -3.22 15.99 1.11
N LEU A 61 -2.82 16.54 2.24
CA LEU A 61 -2.99 15.97 3.57
C LEU A 61 -3.70 16.98 4.45
N ASP A 62 -4.93 16.67 4.88
CA ASP A 62 -5.82 17.60 5.62
C ASP A 62 -5.88 18.98 4.94
N GLU A 63 -6.26 19.03 3.66
CA GLU A 63 -6.35 20.21 2.79
C GLU A 63 -5.01 20.90 2.47
N THR A 64 -3.90 20.52 3.12
CA THR A 64 -2.58 21.09 2.86
C THR A 64 -1.90 20.34 1.72
N PRO A 65 -1.46 21.03 0.65
CA PRO A 65 -0.72 20.37 -0.42
C PRO A 65 0.61 19.83 0.10
N LEU A 66 0.97 18.59 -0.28
CA LEU A 66 2.24 17.98 0.16
C LEU A 66 3.46 18.81 -0.27
N SER A 67 3.36 19.56 -1.37
CA SER A 67 4.42 20.44 -1.84
C SER A 67 4.74 21.62 -0.89
N ALA A 68 3.84 21.94 0.04
CA ALA A 68 4.01 22.95 1.08
C ALA A 68 4.60 22.39 2.37
N LEU A 69 4.68 21.05 2.51
CA LEU A 69 5.20 20.37 3.68
C LEU A 69 6.67 19.98 3.46
N SER A 70 7.46 20.01 4.53
CA SER A 70 8.81 19.43 4.53
C SER A 70 8.74 17.90 4.45
N TYR A 71 9.78 17.26 3.94
CA TYR A 71 9.89 15.80 3.96
C TYR A 71 9.73 15.20 5.38
N GLY A 72 10.27 15.89 6.39
CA GLY A 72 10.13 15.46 7.79
C GLY A 72 8.68 15.45 8.26
N GLU A 73 7.86 16.42 7.86
CA GLU A 73 6.43 16.48 8.18
C GLU A 73 5.66 15.37 7.46
N ILE A 74 5.95 15.14 6.16
CA ILE A 74 5.32 14.08 5.38
C ILE A 74 5.63 12.71 6.00
N TRP A 75 6.91 12.38 6.23
CA TRP A 75 7.35 11.07 6.72
C TRP A 75 7.05 10.80 8.21
N ARG A 76 6.58 11.79 8.95
CA ARG A 76 6.00 11.57 10.30
C ARG A 76 4.56 11.09 10.26
N ARG A 77 3.84 11.37 9.18
CA ARG A 77 2.42 11.08 9.02
C ARG A 77 2.13 9.97 8.02
N ILE A 78 2.99 9.81 7.00
CA ILE A 78 2.88 8.78 5.96
C ILE A 78 4.05 7.81 6.13
N ALA A 79 3.78 6.51 6.15
CA ALA A 79 4.81 5.49 6.11
C ALA A 79 4.66 4.59 4.88
N TYR A 80 5.80 4.20 4.31
CA TYR A 80 5.87 3.38 3.11
C TYR A 80 6.43 1.99 3.40
N VAL A 81 5.71 0.98 2.94
CA VAL A 81 6.12 -0.42 2.99
C VAL A 81 6.43 -0.87 1.56
N PRO A 82 7.70 -1.01 1.19
CA PRO A 82 8.09 -1.50 -0.12
C PRO A 82 7.85 -3.00 -0.24
N GLN A 83 7.85 -3.49 -1.48
CA GLN A 83 7.95 -4.93 -1.74
C GLN A 83 9.26 -5.47 -1.18
N SER A 84 9.25 -6.64 -0.52
CA SER A 84 10.40 -7.24 0.17
C SER A 84 11.51 -7.80 -0.73
N LYS A 85 11.58 -7.39 -2.00
CA LYS A 85 12.60 -7.89 -2.96
C LYS A 85 13.98 -7.31 -2.67
N GLY A 86 14.99 -8.20 -2.60
CA GLY A 86 16.40 -7.81 -2.68
C GLY A 86 16.97 -7.09 -1.46
N ILE A 87 16.33 -7.16 -0.31
CA ILE A 87 16.85 -6.58 0.93
C ILE A 87 17.89 -7.55 1.51
N SER A 88 19.14 -7.37 1.12
CA SER A 88 20.28 -8.09 1.71
C SER A 88 20.94 -7.20 2.77
N LEU A 89 20.32 -7.08 3.95
CA LEU A 89 20.85 -6.30 5.05
C LEU A 89 21.19 -7.22 6.23
N SER A 90 22.36 -6.98 6.85
CA SER A 90 22.82 -7.70 8.03
C SER A 90 22.15 -7.26 9.34
N TYR A 91 21.11 -6.41 9.26
CA TYR A 91 20.38 -5.93 10.42
C TYR A 91 19.45 -7.00 10.99
N THR A 92 19.30 -7.01 12.32
CA THR A 92 18.25 -7.75 12.99
C THR A 92 16.87 -7.13 12.73
N ALA A 93 15.78 -7.85 13.02
CA ALA A 93 14.42 -7.29 12.94
C ALA A 93 14.29 -6.02 13.77
N LEU A 94 14.77 -6.02 15.01
CA LEU A 94 14.68 -4.86 15.90
C LEU A 94 15.41 -3.65 15.33
N GLU A 95 16.64 -3.83 14.82
CA GLU A 95 17.39 -2.75 14.18
C GLU A 95 16.70 -2.23 12.93
N MET A 96 16.12 -3.11 12.12
CA MET A 96 15.34 -2.74 10.93
C MET A 96 14.11 -1.92 11.31
N VAL A 97 13.37 -2.33 12.34
CA VAL A 97 12.18 -1.60 12.81
C VAL A 97 12.56 -0.26 13.41
N LEU A 98 13.67 -0.22 14.16
CA LEU A 98 14.19 1.01 14.76
C LEU A 98 14.54 2.09 13.71
N MET A 99 14.94 1.69 12.49
CA MET A 99 15.14 2.63 11.37
C MET A 99 13.86 3.41 11.00
N GLY A 100 12.68 2.90 11.35
CA GLY A 100 11.42 3.64 11.21
C GLY A 100 11.40 4.94 12.00
N ARG A 101 12.25 5.08 13.03
CA ARG A 101 12.35 6.30 13.84
C ARG A 101 13.23 7.39 13.22
N SER A 102 13.93 7.10 12.12
CA SER A 102 14.89 8.02 11.49
C SER A 102 14.31 9.40 11.13
N SER A 103 13.03 9.48 10.75
CA SER A 103 12.35 10.76 10.46
C SER A 103 12.15 11.65 11.71
N ARG A 104 12.34 11.11 12.90
CA ARG A 104 12.18 11.80 14.19
C ARG A 104 13.52 12.04 14.90
N LEU A 105 14.59 11.39 14.43
CA LEU A 105 15.93 11.54 14.98
C LEU A 105 16.67 12.65 14.24
N GLY A 106 17.48 13.44 14.96
CA GLY A 106 18.43 14.37 14.35
C GLY A 106 19.57 13.63 13.65
N LEU A 107 20.28 14.31 12.76
CA LEU A 107 21.34 13.74 11.90
C LEU A 107 22.43 12.94 12.64
N PHE A 108 22.69 13.26 13.92
CA PHE A 108 23.70 12.60 14.77
C PHE A 108 23.10 12.00 16.04
N ALA A 109 21.76 11.97 16.17
CA ALA A 109 21.12 11.43 17.34
C ALA A 109 21.12 9.90 17.31
N GLN A 110 21.48 9.29 18.44
CA GLN A 110 21.29 7.85 18.64
C GLN A 110 19.87 7.59 19.12
N PRO A 111 19.28 6.41 18.76
CA PRO A 111 17.99 6.01 19.24
C PRO A 111 17.94 6.00 20.78
N SER A 112 16.89 6.56 21.33
CA SER A 112 16.61 6.59 22.76
C SER A 112 16.04 5.25 23.26
N ARG A 113 15.95 5.09 24.60
CA ARG A 113 15.22 3.94 25.19
C ARG A 113 13.76 3.91 24.78
N GLU A 114 13.15 5.08 24.59
CA GLU A 114 11.77 5.19 24.11
C GLU A 114 11.63 4.72 22.64
N ASP A 115 12.60 5.02 21.78
CA ASP A 115 12.58 4.54 20.39
C ASP A 115 12.73 3.02 20.33
N LEU A 116 13.55 2.42 21.20
CA LEU A 116 13.66 0.96 21.34
C LEU A 116 12.33 0.34 21.78
N ARG A 117 11.69 0.89 22.82
CA ARG A 117 10.38 0.44 23.29
C ARG A 117 9.33 0.48 22.17
N LEU A 118 9.31 1.57 21.40
CA LEU A 118 8.38 1.71 20.25
C LEU A 118 8.67 0.71 19.14
N ALA A 119 9.92 0.35 18.92
CA ALA A 119 10.28 -0.69 17.95
C ALA A 119 9.84 -2.08 18.40
N GLU A 120 9.99 -2.40 19.68
CA GLU A 120 9.51 -3.64 20.28
C GLU A 120 7.98 -3.74 20.23
N GLU A 121 7.27 -2.66 20.58
CA GLU A 121 5.81 -2.56 20.47
C GLU A 121 5.33 -2.75 19.04
N ALA A 122 6.03 -2.19 18.05
CA ALA A 122 5.68 -2.38 16.64
C ALA A 122 5.87 -3.82 16.16
N LEU A 123 6.90 -4.54 16.65
CA LEU A 123 7.09 -5.97 16.39
C LEU A 123 5.98 -6.81 17.04
N GLU A 124 5.56 -6.45 18.26
CA GLU A 124 4.45 -7.10 18.97
C GLU A 124 3.12 -6.87 18.24
N GLU A 125 2.85 -5.64 17.81
CA GLU A 125 1.63 -5.28 17.09
C GLU A 125 1.45 -6.10 15.81
N VAL A 126 2.54 -6.40 15.11
CA VAL A 126 2.53 -7.25 13.90
C VAL A 126 2.57 -8.74 14.23
N GLY A 127 2.87 -9.11 15.49
CA GLY A 127 2.94 -10.50 15.96
C GLY A 127 4.26 -11.21 15.62
N VAL A 128 5.36 -10.44 15.49
CA VAL A 128 6.68 -10.99 15.11
C VAL A 128 7.79 -10.68 16.12
N SER A 129 7.46 -10.47 17.40
CA SER A 129 8.44 -10.21 18.47
C SER A 129 9.50 -11.31 18.59
N PHE A 130 9.15 -12.57 18.26
CA PHE A 130 10.06 -13.70 18.27
C PHE A 130 11.20 -13.59 17.23
N LEU A 131 11.06 -12.71 16.23
CA LEU A 131 12.07 -12.41 15.21
C LEU A 131 13.05 -11.30 15.64
N SER A 132 12.84 -10.63 16.79
CA SER A 132 13.55 -9.41 17.19
C SER A 132 15.06 -9.47 16.95
N GLN A 133 15.72 -10.58 17.30
CA GLN A 133 17.16 -10.78 17.18
C GLN A 133 17.57 -11.52 15.90
N LYS A 134 16.61 -11.97 15.07
CA LYS A 134 16.91 -12.69 13.83
C LYS A 134 17.43 -11.73 12.77
N PRO A 135 18.54 -12.04 12.08
CA PRO A 135 19.00 -11.24 10.94
C PRO A 135 17.98 -11.25 9.79
N CYS A 136 17.71 -10.09 9.20
CA CYS A 136 16.76 -9.96 8.06
C CYS A 136 17.18 -10.82 6.86
N SER A 137 18.47 -11.04 6.65
CA SER A 137 19.00 -11.92 5.59
C SER A 137 18.65 -13.41 5.76
N GLN A 138 18.23 -13.83 6.95
CA GLN A 138 17.85 -15.22 7.27
C GLN A 138 16.32 -15.40 7.37
N MET A 139 15.53 -14.36 7.05
CA MET A 139 14.10 -14.41 7.12
C MET A 139 13.48 -14.96 5.84
N SER A 140 12.33 -15.62 5.98
CA SER A 140 11.44 -15.88 4.84
C SER A 140 10.88 -14.55 4.29
N GLY A 141 10.38 -14.56 3.05
CA GLY A 141 9.75 -13.38 2.45
C GLY A 141 8.60 -12.83 3.31
N GLY A 142 7.77 -13.71 3.88
CA GLY A 142 6.67 -13.32 4.75
C GLY A 142 7.14 -12.73 6.08
N GLU A 143 8.14 -13.33 6.73
CA GLU A 143 8.74 -12.79 7.96
C GLU A 143 9.33 -11.39 7.71
N LEU A 144 10.08 -11.23 6.62
CA LEU A 144 10.68 -9.94 6.26
C LEU A 144 9.60 -8.89 5.96
N GLN A 145 8.54 -9.27 5.24
CA GLN A 145 7.45 -8.34 4.93
C GLN A 145 6.73 -7.86 6.21
N MET A 146 6.50 -8.74 7.17
CA MET A 146 5.94 -8.38 8.48
C MET A 146 6.87 -7.43 9.25
N VAL A 147 8.18 -7.66 9.22
CA VAL A 147 9.18 -6.74 9.82
C VAL A 147 9.17 -5.37 9.14
N LEU A 148 8.97 -5.30 7.80
CA LEU A 148 8.86 -4.04 7.08
C LEU A 148 7.57 -3.28 7.44
N ILE A 149 6.47 -3.99 7.68
CA ILE A 149 5.24 -3.38 8.20
C ILE A 149 5.47 -2.85 9.63
N ALA A 150 6.11 -3.62 10.51
CA ALA A 150 6.48 -3.16 11.85
C ALA A 150 7.36 -1.90 11.80
N ARG A 151 8.34 -1.85 10.90
CA ARG A 151 9.18 -0.66 10.67
C ARG A 151 8.32 0.56 10.31
N ALA A 152 7.35 0.39 9.42
CA ALA A 152 6.44 1.47 9.06
C ALA A 152 5.60 1.93 10.26
N LEU A 153 5.07 1.00 11.06
CA LEU A 153 4.29 1.31 12.26
C LEU A 153 5.09 2.02 13.36
N CYS A 154 6.38 1.74 13.46
CA CYS A 154 7.26 2.38 14.43
C CYS A 154 7.35 3.90 14.25
N THR A 155 7.00 4.44 13.07
CA THR A 155 6.86 5.89 12.83
C THR A 155 5.61 6.48 13.51
N LYS A 156 4.64 5.67 13.94
CA LYS A 156 3.28 6.06 14.34
C LYS A 156 2.58 6.86 13.23
N PRO A 157 2.39 6.27 12.05
CA PRO A 157 1.83 6.96 10.90
C PRO A 157 0.31 7.12 11.02
N GLU A 158 -0.23 8.09 10.29
CA GLU A 158 -1.66 8.24 10.06
C GLU A 158 -2.11 7.52 8.77
N LEU A 159 -1.16 7.32 7.83
CA LEU A 159 -1.37 6.63 6.55
C LEU A 159 -0.24 5.64 6.28
N LEU A 160 -0.61 4.40 5.96
CA LEU A 160 0.29 3.38 5.41
C LEU A 160 0.11 3.29 3.90
N ILE A 161 1.21 3.34 3.15
CA ILE A 161 1.24 3.07 1.72
C ILE A 161 2.03 1.78 1.52
N LEU A 162 1.36 0.73 1.01
CA LEU A 162 1.95 -0.61 0.83
C LEU A 162 2.03 -0.94 -0.67
N ASP A 163 3.23 -1.25 -1.13
CA ASP A 163 3.49 -1.57 -2.54
C ASP A 163 3.64 -3.09 -2.70
N GLU A 164 2.57 -3.75 -3.15
CA GLU A 164 2.49 -5.20 -3.34
C GLU A 164 2.94 -6.03 -2.12
N PRO A 165 2.40 -5.75 -0.92
CA PRO A 165 2.92 -6.33 0.31
C PRO A 165 2.72 -7.85 0.41
N GLU A 166 1.80 -8.44 -0.36
CA GLU A 166 1.50 -9.88 -0.40
C GLU A 166 2.18 -10.61 -1.57
N SER A 167 2.91 -9.91 -2.43
CA SER A 167 3.53 -10.51 -3.62
C SER A 167 4.64 -11.50 -3.26
N ASN A 168 4.69 -12.63 -3.98
CA ASN A 168 5.65 -13.72 -3.82
C ASN A 168 5.59 -14.43 -2.45
N LEU A 169 4.47 -14.32 -1.74
CA LEU A 169 4.22 -15.01 -0.49
C LEU A 169 3.28 -16.21 -0.72
N ASP A 170 3.35 -17.18 0.17
CA ASP A 170 2.37 -18.27 0.23
C ASP A 170 1.00 -17.76 0.73
N PHE A 171 -0.05 -18.55 0.52
CA PHE A 171 -1.42 -18.17 0.87
C PHE A 171 -1.59 -17.80 2.34
N LYS A 172 -0.91 -18.50 3.26
CA LYS A 172 -0.97 -18.19 4.69
C LYS A 172 -0.43 -16.79 4.98
N ASN A 173 0.76 -16.49 4.48
CA ASN A 173 1.41 -15.20 4.71
C ASN A 173 0.66 -14.05 4.01
N GLN A 174 0.08 -14.28 2.82
CA GLN A 174 -0.80 -13.32 2.16
C GLN A 174 -1.97 -12.94 3.06
N LEU A 175 -2.71 -13.93 3.59
CA LEU A 175 -3.85 -13.69 4.47
C LEU A 175 -3.45 -12.98 5.75
N VAL A 176 -2.35 -13.38 6.39
CA VAL A 176 -1.83 -12.73 7.60
C VAL A 176 -1.57 -11.23 7.36
N ILE A 177 -0.95 -10.88 6.23
CA ILE A 177 -0.69 -9.47 5.90
C ILE A 177 -1.99 -8.69 5.68
N LEU A 178 -2.96 -9.25 4.95
CA LEU A 178 -4.25 -8.61 4.74
C LEU A 178 -5.00 -8.38 6.05
N ASP A 179 -4.97 -9.37 6.96
CA ASP A 179 -5.61 -9.27 8.27
C ASP A 179 -4.92 -8.22 9.15
N ILE A 180 -3.58 -8.12 9.11
CA ILE A 180 -2.83 -7.05 9.78
C ILE A 180 -3.25 -5.68 9.25
N VAL A 181 -3.27 -5.47 7.93
CA VAL A 181 -3.66 -4.17 7.33
C VAL A 181 -5.09 -3.81 7.72
N LYS A 182 -6.03 -4.77 7.64
CA LYS A 182 -7.43 -4.57 8.04
C LYS A 182 -7.55 -4.21 9.52
N ARG A 183 -6.85 -4.90 10.41
CA ARG A 183 -6.83 -4.64 11.85
C ARG A 183 -6.26 -3.25 12.16
N LEU A 184 -5.13 -2.88 11.57
CA LEU A 184 -4.52 -1.56 11.73
C LEU A 184 -5.46 -0.43 11.30
N SER A 185 -6.19 -0.62 10.21
CA SER A 185 -7.19 0.33 9.78
C SER A 185 -8.36 0.41 10.76
N ARG A 186 -8.99 -0.72 11.09
CA ARG A 186 -10.23 -0.75 11.88
C ARG A 186 -10.03 -0.44 13.37
N GLU A 187 -8.95 -0.95 13.97
CA GLU A 187 -8.74 -0.84 15.42
C GLU A 187 -7.80 0.31 15.81
N LYS A 188 -6.84 0.65 14.94
CA LYS A 188 -5.86 1.72 15.24
C LYS A 188 -6.17 3.04 14.54
N GLY A 189 -7.16 3.06 13.64
CA GLY A 189 -7.53 4.28 12.93
C GLY A 189 -6.51 4.73 11.88
N ILE A 190 -5.64 3.82 11.40
CA ILE A 190 -4.61 4.12 10.40
C ILE A 190 -5.19 3.93 9.01
N GLY A 191 -5.22 4.97 8.17
CA GLY A 191 -5.58 4.84 6.76
C GLY A 191 -4.57 3.97 6.01
N ALA A 192 -5.01 3.23 4.99
CA ALA A 192 -4.12 2.41 4.19
C ALA A 192 -4.37 2.57 2.69
N VAL A 193 -3.29 2.64 1.90
CA VAL A 193 -3.31 2.47 0.45
C VAL A 193 -2.52 1.23 0.11
N ILE A 194 -3.16 0.24 -0.49
CA ILE A 194 -2.53 -1.00 -0.89
C ILE A 194 -2.51 -1.11 -2.42
N ASN A 195 -1.30 -1.11 -3.00
CA ASN A 195 -1.11 -1.50 -4.39
C ASN A 195 -1.08 -3.04 -4.45
N THR A 196 -1.97 -3.64 -5.22
CA THR A 196 -2.06 -5.09 -5.32
C THR A 196 -2.37 -5.55 -6.75
N HIS A 197 -1.97 -6.78 -7.07
CA HIS A 197 -2.33 -7.48 -8.30
C HIS A 197 -3.49 -8.46 -8.10
N TYR A 198 -4.02 -8.56 -6.88
CA TYR A 198 -5.05 -9.54 -6.52
C TYR A 198 -6.40 -8.83 -6.26
N PRO A 199 -7.28 -8.74 -7.28
CA PRO A 199 -8.58 -8.08 -7.10
C PRO A 199 -9.45 -8.71 -5.99
N ALA A 200 -9.32 -10.03 -5.78
CA ALA A 200 -10.02 -10.73 -4.70
C ALA A 200 -9.53 -10.27 -3.31
N HIS A 201 -8.24 -9.97 -3.17
CA HIS A 201 -7.69 -9.39 -1.92
C HIS A 201 -8.23 -7.98 -1.69
N ALA A 202 -8.31 -7.18 -2.76
CA ALA A 202 -8.89 -5.85 -2.68
C ALA A 202 -10.36 -5.90 -2.23
N LEU A 203 -11.19 -6.77 -2.83
CA LEU A 203 -12.59 -6.98 -2.43
C LEU A 203 -12.72 -7.46 -0.97
N LYS A 204 -11.72 -8.21 -0.45
CA LYS A 204 -11.73 -8.72 0.93
C LYS A 204 -11.52 -7.64 1.99
N ILE A 205 -10.68 -6.63 1.71
CA ILE A 205 -10.25 -5.68 2.77
C ILE A 205 -10.50 -4.21 2.46
N ALA A 206 -10.62 -3.80 1.18
CA ALA A 206 -10.68 -2.40 0.81
C ALA A 206 -12.10 -1.84 0.90
N ASP A 207 -12.21 -0.58 1.33
CA ASP A 207 -13.44 0.19 1.29
C ASP A 207 -13.64 0.84 -0.08
N GLN A 208 -12.52 1.20 -0.71
CA GLN A 208 -12.49 1.93 -1.99
C GLN A 208 -11.44 1.30 -2.90
N ALA A 209 -11.65 1.44 -4.20
CA ALA A 209 -10.71 1.00 -5.22
C ALA A 209 -10.44 2.10 -6.24
N LEU A 210 -9.20 2.17 -6.68
CA LEU A 210 -8.74 2.94 -7.83
C LEU A 210 -8.15 1.97 -8.85
N ILE A 211 -8.75 1.87 -10.03
CA ILE A 211 -8.27 1.01 -11.10
C ILE A 211 -7.62 1.89 -12.17
N LEU A 212 -6.32 1.68 -12.41
CA LEU A 212 -5.58 2.34 -13.47
C LEU A 212 -5.72 1.58 -14.78
N TYR A 213 -6.05 2.32 -15.83
CA TYR A 213 -6.12 1.81 -17.20
C TYR A 213 -4.86 2.12 -18.00
N ARG A 214 -4.61 1.36 -19.06
CA ARG A 214 -3.60 1.70 -20.06
C ARG A 214 -3.93 3.08 -20.65
N GLY A 215 -2.91 3.94 -20.78
CA GLY A 215 -3.12 5.34 -21.19
C GLY A 215 -3.20 6.31 -20.03
N GLY A 216 -3.17 5.83 -18.77
CA GLY A 216 -2.99 6.68 -17.57
C GLY A 216 -4.27 7.18 -16.93
N THR A 217 -5.44 6.87 -17.50
CA THR A 217 -6.75 7.20 -16.88
C THR A 217 -7.11 6.22 -15.78
N SER A 218 -8.10 6.55 -14.96
CA SER A 218 -8.55 5.68 -13.85
C SER A 218 -10.05 5.73 -13.64
N ILE A 219 -10.55 4.75 -12.88
CA ILE A 219 -11.86 4.80 -12.24
C ILE A 219 -11.65 4.64 -10.73
N TYR A 220 -12.43 5.37 -9.94
CA TYR A 220 -12.37 5.39 -8.49
C TYR A 220 -13.78 5.35 -7.89
N GLY A 221 -13.95 4.61 -6.81
CA GLY A 221 -15.22 4.50 -6.08
C GLY A 221 -15.16 3.46 -4.97
N ARG A 222 -16.32 3.05 -4.46
CA ARG A 222 -16.42 1.93 -3.52
C ARG A 222 -15.83 0.67 -4.15
N ALA A 223 -15.15 -0.16 -3.35
CA ALA A 223 -14.45 -1.33 -3.88
C ALA A 223 -15.40 -2.32 -4.58
N ASP A 224 -16.56 -2.60 -3.98
CA ASP A 224 -17.60 -3.49 -4.51
C ASP A 224 -18.27 -2.97 -5.80
N GLU A 225 -18.36 -1.65 -5.97
CA GLU A 225 -18.95 -1.01 -7.16
C GLU A 225 -17.91 -0.77 -8.27
N THR A 226 -16.65 -0.69 -7.91
CA THR A 226 -15.56 -0.36 -8.85
C THR A 226 -14.88 -1.61 -9.39
N ILE A 227 -14.70 -2.66 -8.57
CA ILE A 227 -14.11 -3.93 -8.99
C ILE A 227 -15.23 -4.79 -9.59
N THR A 228 -15.57 -4.51 -10.84
CA THR A 228 -16.59 -5.22 -11.63
C THR A 228 -15.92 -6.03 -12.75
N GLU A 229 -16.65 -7.01 -13.31
CA GLU A 229 -16.17 -7.78 -14.47
C GLU A 229 -15.76 -6.84 -15.60
N GLU A 230 -16.61 -5.86 -15.94
CA GLU A 230 -16.37 -4.88 -17.01
C GLU A 230 -15.08 -4.06 -16.77
N ASN A 231 -14.91 -3.51 -15.58
CA ASN A 231 -13.74 -2.71 -15.25
C ASN A 231 -12.45 -3.55 -15.23
N MET A 232 -12.54 -4.80 -14.76
CA MET A 232 -11.43 -5.75 -14.79
C MET A 232 -11.06 -6.15 -16.22
N GLU A 233 -12.05 -6.47 -17.07
CA GLU A 233 -11.84 -6.78 -18.49
C GLU A 233 -11.15 -5.60 -19.20
N LYS A 234 -11.64 -4.39 -19.01
CA LYS A 234 -11.07 -3.16 -19.56
C LYS A 234 -9.64 -2.90 -19.10
N ALA A 235 -9.35 -3.10 -17.78
CA ALA A 235 -8.04 -2.83 -17.22
C ALA A 235 -6.99 -3.86 -17.65
N PHE A 236 -7.34 -5.14 -17.59
CA PHE A 236 -6.40 -6.25 -17.72
C PHE A 236 -6.42 -6.91 -19.11
N SER A 237 -7.38 -6.55 -19.98
CA SER A 237 -7.61 -7.20 -21.29
C SER A 237 -7.83 -8.72 -21.15
N VAL A 238 -8.61 -9.11 -20.13
CA VAL A 238 -8.91 -10.51 -19.79
C VAL A 238 -10.37 -10.60 -19.41
N VAL A 239 -11.11 -11.52 -20.04
CA VAL A 239 -12.48 -11.85 -19.59
C VAL A 239 -12.38 -12.46 -18.21
N VAL A 240 -13.12 -11.88 -17.26
CA VAL A 240 -13.19 -12.36 -15.88
C VAL A 240 -14.63 -12.67 -15.49
N ARG A 241 -14.78 -13.49 -14.45
CA ARG A 241 -16.04 -13.67 -13.72
C ARG A 241 -15.80 -13.43 -12.25
N ILE A 242 -16.73 -12.74 -11.61
CA ILE A 242 -16.76 -12.56 -10.15
C ILE A 242 -17.79 -13.52 -9.62
N ALA A 243 -17.34 -14.46 -8.80
CA ALA A 243 -18.18 -15.48 -8.18
C ALA A 243 -18.20 -15.27 -6.66
N ASP A 244 -19.39 -15.25 -6.10
CA ASP A 244 -19.61 -15.16 -4.67
C ASP A 244 -19.83 -16.56 -4.08
N TYR A 245 -19.25 -16.81 -2.93
CA TYR A 245 -19.54 -18.00 -2.15
C TYR A 245 -19.60 -17.67 -0.66
N ILE A 246 -20.42 -18.43 0.07
CA ILE A 246 -20.60 -18.24 1.50
C ILE A 246 -19.83 -19.32 2.24
N TYR A 247 -19.03 -18.89 3.22
CA TYR A 247 -18.35 -19.76 4.17
C TYR A 247 -18.44 -19.15 5.57
N ASP A 248 -18.92 -19.89 6.56
CA ASP A 248 -19.17 -19.42 7.94
C ASP A 248 -19.98 -18.11 7.98
N ASP A 249 -21.08 -18.04 7.24
CA ASP A 249 -21.98 -16.86 7.11
C ASP A 249 -21.30 -15.59 6.57
N VAL A 250 -20.08 -15.68 6.03
CA VAL A 250 -19.36 -14.59 5.38
C VAL A 250 -19.38 -14.79 3.87
N CYS A 251 -19.75 -13.74 3.14
CA CYS A 251 -19.68 -13.73 1.69
C CYS A 251 -18.24 -13.42 1.23
N TYR A 252 -17.69 -14.28 0.41
CA TYR A 252 -16.37 -14.14 -0.22
C TYR A 252 -16.52 -13.93 -1.71
N HIS A 253 -15.78 -12.97 -2.24
CA HIS A 253 -15.73 -12.67 -3.68
C HIS A 253 -14.45 -13.26 -4.27
N ASN A 254 -14.59 -13.99 -5.37
CA ASN A 254 -13.45 -14.52 -6.11
C ASN A 254 -13.49 -14.00 -7.54
N VAL A 255 -12.36 -13.47 -8.02
CA VAL A 255 -12.18 -12.97 -9.39
C VAL A 255 -11.47 -14.04 -10.21
N ILE A 256 -12.20 -14.65 -11.12
CA ILE A 256 -11.76 -15.82 -11.90
C ILE A 256 -11.41 -15.35 -13.33
N PRO A 257 -10.13 -15.35 -13.74
CA PRO A 257 -9.77 -15.08 -15.13
C PRO A 257 -10.16 -16.27 -16.02
N ILE A 258 -10.82 -16.00 -17.14
CA ILE A 258 -11.35 -17.01 -18.04
C ILE A 258 -10.50 -17.13 -19.32
N ARG A 259 -10.28 -16.01 -20.02
CA ARG A 259 -9.48 -15.94 -21.25
C ARG A 259 -8.98 -14.54 -21.50
N THR A 260 -7.93 -14.41 -22.28
CA THR A 260 -7.46 -13.11 -22.77
C THR A 260 -8.45 -12.57 -23.83
N LEU A 261 -8.64 -11.24 -23.84
CA LEU A 261 -9.29 -10.58 -24.96
C LEU A 261 -8.31 -10.53 -26.13
N SER A 262 -8.75 -11.00 -27.31
CA SER A 262 -7.97 -10.83 -28.53
C SER A 262 -8.09 -9.38 -29.01
N SER A 263 -7.07 -8.86 -29.70
CA SER A 263 -7.07 -7.50 -30.26
C SER A 263 -8.14 -7.25 -31.34
N ALA A 264 -9.08 -8.17 -31.49
CA ALA A 264 -10.17 -8.13 -32.47
C ALA A 264 -11.57 -8.17 -31.80
N ASP A 265 -11.66 -8.22 -30.49
CA ASP A 265 -12.93 -8.16 -29.73
C ASP A 265 -13.23 -6.76 -29.20
#